data_68238eb114840fc6a813173e99b03eec
#
_entry.id   68238eb114840fc6a813173e99b03eec
#
_cell.length_a   1.000
_cell.length_b   1.000
_cell.length_c   1.000
_cell.angle_alpha   90.00
_cell.angle_beta   90.00
_cell.angle_gamma   90.00
#
_symmetry.space_group_name_H-M   'P 1'
#
loop_
_entity.id
_entity.type
_entity.pdbx_description
1 polymer ?
#
loop_
_entity_poly.entity_id
_entity_poly.type
_entity_poly.pdbx_seq_one_letter_code
_entity_poly.pdbx_strand_id
1 'polypeptide(L)'
;MALPVTALLLPLALLLHAARPDIQMTQSPSSVSASVGDRVTITCRASQFISSSYLSWYQQKPGKAPKLLISGSSSRATGVPSRFSGSGSGTDFTLTISSLQPEDFAIYYCQQLYSSPMTFGQGTKVEIKRTRGGGSMDPDLEIEAAFLERENTALETRVAELRQRVQRLRNRVSQYRTRYGPLGGGK
;
A
#
# COMPACT_ATOMS: atom_id res chain seq x y z
N MET A 1 17.43 63.92 6.14
CA MET A 1 16.60 63.21 5.16
C MET A 1 15.96 62.02 5.88
N ALA A 2 14.68 62.16 6.22
CA ALA A 2 13.94 61.07 6.88
C ALA A 2 13.39 60.14 5.80
N LEU A 3 13.75 58.84 5.87
CA LEU A 3 13.19 57.79 5.01
C LEU A 3 11.69 57.64 5.31
N PRO A 4 10.83 57.54 4.30
CA PRO A 4 9.39 57.43 4.55
C PRO A 4 9.07 56.12 5.25
N VAL A 5 8.27 56.20 6.30
CA VAL A 5 7.83 55.08 7.15
C VAL A 5 7.17 53.93 6.34
N THR A 6 6.68 54.26 5.14
CA THR A 6 6.11 53.28 4.18
C THR A 6 7.09 52.27 3.63
N ALA A 7 8.41 52.58 3.62
CA ALA A 7 9.44 51.64 3.13
C ALA A 7 9.74 50.51 4.13
N LEU A 8 9.35 50.67 5.41
CA LEU A 8 9.63 49.64 6.45
C LEU A 8 8.48 48.65 6.62
N LEU A 9 7.29 48.93 6.11
CA LEU A 9 6.10 48.08 6.27
C LEU A 9 5.98 47.01 5.18
N LEU A 10 6.61 47.19 4.02
CA LEU A 10 6.56 46.20 2.92
C LEU A 10 7.28 44.89 3.23
N PRO A 11 8.49 44.86 3.82
CA PRO A 11 9.16 43.60 4.14
C PRO A 11 8.49 42.85 5.31
N LEU A 12 7.79 43.53 6.22
CA LEU A 12 7.09 42.89 7.33
C LEU A 12 5.83 42.17 6.86
N ALA A 13 5.15 42.64 5.82
CA ALA A 13 3.99 41.99 5.23
C ALA A 13 4.37 40.71 4.46
N LEU A 14 5.58 40.61 3.90
CA LEU A 14 6.09 39.40 3.25
C LEU A 14 6.48 38.32 4.25
N LEU A 15 6.85 38.68 5.48
CA LEU A 15 7.20 37.71 6.55
C LEU A 15 5.98 37.07 7.22
N LEU A 16 4.79 37.59 7.01
CA LEU A 16 3.52 37.10 7.56
C LEU A 16 2.82 36.05 6.67
N HIS A 17 3.42 35.62 5.56
CA HIS A 17 3.02 34.40 4.89
C HIS A 17 3.59 33.21 5.68
N ALA A 18 3.06 32.99 6.90
CA ALA A 18 3.32 31.81 7.67
C ALA A 18 2.95 30.61 6.78
N ALA A 19 3.97 29.85 6.38
CA ALA A 19 3.74 28.59 5.65
C ALA A 19 2.74 27.79 6.50
N ARG A 20 1.60 27.41 5.92
CA ARG A 20 0.65 26.54 6.61
C ARG A 20 1.41 25.26 6.98
N PRO A 21 1.38 24.84 8.24
CA PRO A 21 2.05 23.61 8.61
C PRO A 21 1.45 22.44 7.82
N ASP A 22 2.33 21.54 7.35
CA ASP A 22 1.92 20.33 6.65
C ASP A 22 0.94 19.52 7.51
N ILE A 23 -0.06 18.94 6.87
CA ILE A 23 -1.00 18.07 7.58
C ILE A 23 -0.27 16.80 7.99
N GLN A 24 -0.13 16.58 9.29
CA GLN A 24 0.44 15.35 9.85
C GLN A 24 -0.64 14.29 9.98
N MET A 25 -0.33 13.06 9.54
CA MET A 25 -1.23 11.91 9.66
C MET A 25 -0.65 10.94 10.68
N THR A 26 -1.39 10.65 11.75
CA THR A 26 -0.96 9.74 12.83
C THR A 26 -1.83 8.50 12.82
N GLN A 27 -1.23 7.32 12.72
CA GLN A 27 -1.93 6.04 12.78
C GLN A 27 -1.78 5.35 14.13
N SER A 28 -2.80 4.64 14.55
CA SER A 28 -2.80 3.83 15.76
C SER A 28 -3.64 2.56 15.55
N PRO A 29 -3.16 1.42 16.06
CA PRO A 29 -1.83 1.20 16.63
C PRO A 29 -0.73 1.16 15.56
N SER A 30 0.55 1.11 15.99
CA SER A 30 1.69 0.91 15.07
C SER A 30 1.78 -0.52 14.57
N SER A 31 1.34 -1.49 15.38
CA SER A 31 1.21 -2.90 14.99
C SER A 31 0.03 -3.57 15.68
N VAL A 32 -0.51 -4.60 15.02
CA VAL A 32 -1.58 -5.47 15.51
C VAL A 32 -1.17 -6.91 15.26
N SER A 33 -1.15 -7.71 16.34
CA SER A 33 -1.03 -9.16 16.23
C SER A 33 -2.45 -9.76 16.35
N ALA A 34 -2.91 -10.42 15.29
CA ALA A 34 -4.26 -10.96 15.18
C ALA A 34 -4.26 -12.33 14.52
N SER A 35 -5.31 -13.11 14.77
CA SER A 35 -5.56 -14.41 14.15
C SER A 35 -6.49 -14.28 12.94
N VAL A 36 -6.48 -15.28 12.07
CA VAL A 36 -7.45 -15.37 10.96
C VAL A 36 -8.87 -15.40 11.52
N GLY A 37 -9.75 -14.60 10.92
CA GLY A 37 -11.13 -14.41 11.39
C GLY A 37 -11.31 -13.23 12.33
N ASP A 38 -10.26 -12.70 12.94
CA ASP A 38 -10.36 -11.57 13.85
C ASP A 38 -10.80 -10.30 13.13
N ARG A 39 -11.44 -9.41 13.90
CA ARG A 39 -11.70 -8.03 13.48
C ARG A 39 -10.52 -7.15 13.84
N VAL A 40 -10.00 -6.43 12.85
CA VAL A 40 -8.92 -5.44 13.03
C VAL A 40 -9.46 -4.05 12.73
N THR A 41 -9.11 -3.10 13.59
CA THR A 41 -9.45 -1.69 13.45
C THR A 41 -8.19 -0.84 13.54
N ILE A 42 -7.97 -0.01 12.54
CA ILE A 42 -6.84 0.92 12.45
C ILE A 42 -7.40 2.33 12.40
N THR A 43 -6.91 3.20 13.26
CA THR A 43 -7.30 4.61 13.28
C THR A 43 -6.22 5.47 12.61
N CYS A 44 -6.67 6.53 11.97
CA CYS A 44 -5.81 7.55 11.35
C CYS A 44 -6.33 8.92 11.77
N ARG A 45 -5.46 9.74 12.36
CA ARG A 45 -5.79 11.08 12.81
C ARG A 45 -5.00 12.12 12.03
N ALA A 46 -5.71 13.09 11.47
CA ALA A 46 -5.12 14.25 10.83
C ALA A 46 -4.90 15.37 11.87
N SER A 47 -3.79 16.11 11.76
CA SER A 47 -3.48 17.24 12.65
C SER A 47 -4.45 18.40 12.51
N GLN A 48 -5.23 18.46 11.44
CA GLN A 48 -6.27 19.44 11.19
C GLN A 48 -7.38 18.84 10.35
N PHE A 49 -8.52 19.54 10.25
CA PHE A 49 -9.68 19.12 9.46
C PHE A 49 -9.30 18.82 8.00
N ILE A 50 -9.72 17.66 7.50
CA ILE A 50 -9.70 17.31 6.08
C ILE A 50 -11.09 16.81 5.66
N SER A 51 -11.51 17.12 4.42
CA SER A 51 -12.73 16.54 3.89
C SER A 51 -12.55 15.04 3.66
N SER A 52 -13.57 14.26 4.02
CA SER A 52 -13.56 12.79 3.89
C SER A 52 -13.26 12.31 2.46
N SER A 53 -13.62 13.09 1.44
CA SER A 53 -13.31 12.80 0.03
C SER A 53 -11.82 12.74 -0.27
N TYR A 54 -10.97 13.28 0.59
CA TYR A 54 -9.53 13.40 0.40
C TYR A 54 -8.71 12.47 1.32
N LEU A 55 -9.31 11.45 1.91
CA LEU A 55 -8.59 10.41 2.64
C LEU A 55 -8.60 9.11 1.86
N SER A 56 -7.44 8.46 1.76
CA SER A 56 -7.29 7.15 1.13
C SER A 56 -6.55 6.19 2.04
N TRP A 57 -6.87 4.88 1.90
CA TRP A 57 -6.18 3.79 2.58
C TRP A 57 -5.50 2.87 1.57
N TYR A 58 -4.30 2.44 1.90
CA TYR A 58 -3.47 1.56 1.10
C TYR A 58 -3.04 0.33 1.89
N GLN A 59 -2.88 -0.78 1.19
CA GLN A 59 -2.27 -2.01 1.69
C GLN A 59 -0.93 -2.22 0.99
N GLN A 60 0.12 -2.51 1.75
CA GLN A 60 1.41 -2.87 1.21
C GLN A 60 1.88 -4.20 1.76
N LYS A 61 1.99 -5.21 0.91
CA LYS A 61 2.60 -6.50 1.23
C LYS A 61 4.13 -6.43 1.12
N PRO A 62 4.87 -7.28 1.83
CA PRO A 62 6.32 -7.31 1.75
C PRO A 62 6.82 -7.41 0.31
N GLY A 63 7.75 -6.54 -0.08
CA GLY A 63 8.34 -6.51 -1.42
C GLY A 63 7.39 -6.13 -2.57
N LYS A 64 6.17 -5.68 -2.28
CA LYS A 64 5.19 -5.24 -3.30
C LYS A 64 4.94 -3.72 -3.19
N ALA A 65 4.47 -3.13 -4.28
CA ALA A 65 3.99 -1.76 -4.28
C ALA A 65 2.69 -1.63 -3.46
N PRO A 66 2.43 -0.46 -2.84
CA PRO A 66 1.16 -0.19 -2.18
C PRO A 66 -0.01 -0.32 -3.15
N LYS A 67 -1.10 -0.94 -2.69
CA LYS A 67 -2.37 -1.10 -3.40
C LYS A 67 -3.44 -0.24 -2.74
N LEU A 68 -4.17 0.55 -3.52
CA LEU A 68 -5.31 1.32 -3.03
C LEU A 68 -6.43 0.37 -2.56
N LEU A 69 -6.93 0.56 -1.35
CA LEU A 69 -8.08 -0.15 -0.78
C LEU A 69 -9.34 0.70 -0.77
N ILE A 70 -9.24 1.90 -0.20
CA ILE A 70 -10.36 2.81 0.05
C ILE A 70 -9.98 4.18 -0.48
N SER A 71 -10.88 4.84 -1.17
CA SER A 71 -10.79 6.25 -1.54
C SER A 71 -11.97 7.03 -0.98
N GLY A 72 -11.77 8.34 -0.74
CA GLY A 72 -12.83 9.19 -0.20
C GLY A 72 -13.37 8.67 1.14
N SER A 73 -12.49 8.18 2.01
CA SER A 73 -12.71 7.58 3.34
C SER A 73 -13.56 6.30 3.38
N SER A 74 -14.48 6.04 2.45
CA SER A 74 -15.44 4.92 2.52
C SER A 74 -15.62 4.13 1.23
N SER A 75 -15.19 4.64 0.07
CA SER A 75 -15.39 3.98 -1.23
C SER A 75 -14.31 2.93 -1.50
N ARG A 76 -14.71 1.64 -1.56
CA ARG A 76 -13.77 0.56 -1.91
C ARG A 76 -13.33 0.67 -3.37
N ALA A 77 -12.03 0.49 -3.61
CA ALA A 77 -11.49 0.36 -4.96
C ALA A 77 -11.96 -0.94 -5.62
N THR A 78 -11.95 -0.98 -6.95
CA THR A 78 -12.38 -2.15 -7.72
C THR A 78 -11.56 -3.40 -7.34
N GLY A 79 -12.27 -4.49 -7.05
CA GLY A 79 -11.67 -5.77 -6.67
C GLY A 79 -11.20 -5.86 -5.21
N VAL A 80 -11.50 -4.85 -4.38
CA VAL A 80 -11.25 -4.93 -2.93
C VAL A 80 -12.40 -5.68 -2.25
N PRO A 81 -12.11 -6.73 -1.44
CA PRO A 81 -13.13 -7.52 -0.75
C PRO A 81 -13.99 -6.68 0.20
N SER A 82 -15.26 -7.12 0.38
CA SER A 82 -16.25 -6.43 1.25
C SER A 82 -15.87 -6.40 2.73
N ARG A 83 -14.96 -7.26 3.18
CA ARG A 83 -14.45 -7.25 4.56
C ARG A 83 -13.66 -5.99 4.91
N PHE A 84 -13.17 -5.24 3.93
CA PHE A 84 -12.55 -3.93 4.13
C PHE A 84 -13.62 -2.84 4.13
N SER A 85 -13.63 -2.00 5.14
CA SER A 85 -14.48 -0.82 5.20
C SER A 85 -13.73 0.35 5.81
N GLY A 86 -13.94 1.52 5.22
CA GLY A 86 -13.44 2.78 5.74
C GLY A 86 -14.58 3.64 6.25
N SER A 87 -14.29 4.47 7.24
CA SER A 87 -15.23 5.45 7.79
C SER A 87 -14.47 6.63 8.40
N GLY A 88 -15.20 7.67 8.76
CA GLY A 88 -14.66 8.83 9.44
C GLY A 88 -14.85 10.13 8.67
N SER A 89 -14.60 11.22 9.38
CA SER A 89 -14.69 12.58 8.84
C SER A 89 -13.89 13.54 9.73
N GLY A 90 -13.58 14.71 9.21
CA GLY A 90 -12.89 15.75 9.98
C GLY A 90 -11.43 15.41 10.24
N THR A 91 -11.12 15.02 11.44
CA THR A 91 -9.76 14.64 11.85
C THR A 91 -9.58 13.15 12.07
N ASP A 92 -10.66 12.39 12.23
CA ASP A 92 -10.59 11.01 12.72
C ASP A 92 -11.20 10.04 11.69
N PHE A 93 -10.37 9.10 11.25
CA PHE A 93 -10.71 8.12 10.21
C PHE A 93 -10.34 6.71 10.69
N THR A 94 -11.06 5.72 10.15
CA THR A 94 -10.91 4.33 10.59
C THR A 94 -10.95 3.41 9.38
N LEU A 95 -10.01 2.45 9.34
CA LEU A 95 -10.07 1.27 8.48
C LEU A 95 -10.43 0.07 9.35
N THR A 96 -11.45 -0.69 8.93
CA THR A 96 -11.87 -1.93 9.59
C THR A 96 -11.75 -3.10 8.62
N ILE A 97 -11.16 -4.19 9.10
CA ILE A 97 -11.16 -5.51 8.46
C ILE A 97 -12.05 -6.39 9.32
N SER A 98 -13.23 -6.78 8.81
CA SER A 98 -14.26 -7.45 9.64
C SER A 98 -13.93 -8.90 9.97
N SER A 99 -13.17 -9.59 9.10
CA SER A 99 -12.74 -10.98 9.27
C SER A 99 -11.42 -11.14 8.54
N LEU A 100 -10.32 -11.08 9.29
CA LEU A 100 -8.96 -11.11 8.76
C LEU A 100 -8.70 -12.42 8.01
N GLN A 101 -8.09 -12.35 6.84
CA GLN A 101 -7.70 -13.50 6.04
C GLN A 101 -6.16 -13.57 5.94
N PRO A 102 -5.57 -14.73 5.60
CA PRO A 102 -4.12 -14.87 5.49
C PRO A 102 -3.49 -13.86 4.54
N GLU A 103 -4.16 -13.53 3.45
CA GLU A 103 -3.70 -12.53 2.48
C GLU A 103 -3.79 -11.08 2.95
N ASP A 104 -4.41 -10.82 4.11
CA ASP A 104 -4.58 -9.46 4.65
C ASP A 104 -3.41 -9.04 5.56
N PHE A 105 -2.51 -9.96 5.92
CA PHE A 105 -1.31 -9.62 6.68
C PHE A 105 -0.37 -8.75 5.83
N ALA A 106 -0.23 -7.49 6.24
CA ALA A 106 0.42 -6.44 5.46
C ALA A 106 0.66 -5.19 6.33
N ILE A 107 1.25 -4.16 5.74
CA ILE A 107 1.29 -2.82 6.33
C ILE A 107 0.19 -1.97 5.66
N TYR A 108 -0.57 -1.26 6.49
CA TYR A 108 -1.66 -0.38 6.05
C TYR A 108 -1.29 1.07 6.29
N TYR A 109 -1.55 1.92 5.30
CA TYR A 109 -1.26 3.35 5.36
C TYR A 109 -2.52 4.16 5.05
N CYS A 110 -2.75 5.23 5.80
CA CYS A 110 -3.66 6.29 5.40
C CYS A 110 -2.90 7.41 4.71
N GLN A 111 -3.57 8.14 3.82
CA GLN A 111 -3.02 9.30 3.10
C GLN A 111 -4.06 10.40 3.01
N GLN A 112 -3.64 11.64 3.28
CA GLN A 112 -4.43 12.82 2.95
C GLN A 112 -4.04 13.37 1.57
N LEU A 113 -5.06 13.75 0.81
CA LEU A 113 -4.97 14.35 -0.52
C LEU A 113 -5.59 15.76 -0.53
N TYR A 114 -5.85 16.32 0.67
CA TYR A 114 -6.58 17.58 0.87
C TYR A 114 -5.71 18.80 0.57
N SER A 115 -4.44 18.78 0.97
CA SER A 115 -3.50 19.86 0.69
C SER A 115 -2.10 19.34 0.41
N SER A 116 -1.34 20.10 -0.37
CA SER A 116 0.07 19.82 -0.68
C SER A 116 0.97 20.31 0.47
N PRO A 117 2.02 19.58 0.83
CA PRO A 117 2.38 18.25 0.33
C PRO A 117 1.40 17.17 0.82
N MET A 118 1.12 16.18 -0.04
CA MET A 118 0.33 15.02 0.35
C MET A 118 1.12 14.15 1.33
N THR A 119 0.52 13.83 2.48
CA THR A 119 1.21 13.14 3.57
C THR A 119 0.56 11.80 3.90
N PHE A 120 1.40 10.86 4.33
CA PHE A 120 0.98 9.52 4.77
C PHE A 120 1.08 9.41 6.30
N GLY A 121 0.26 8.52 6.87
CA GLY A 121 0.52 8.00 8.21
C GLY A 121 1.76 7.10 8.20
N GLN A 122 2.30 6.84 9.40
CA GLN A 122 3.53 6.03 9.58
C GLN A 122 3.35 4.53 9.26
N GLY A 123 2.11 4.09 9.04
CA GLY A 123 1.76 2.70 8.79
C GLY A 123 1.38 1.94 10.05
N THR A 124 0.50 0.94 9.86
CA THR A 124 0.13 -0.06 10.87
C THR A 124 0.45 -1.43 10.32
N LYS A 125 1.34 -2.15 10.97
CA LYS A 125 1.67 -3.53 10.62
C LYS A 125 0.63 -4.47 11.20
N VAL A 126 -0.06 -5.24 10.36
CA VAL A 126 -0.94 -6.34 10.78
C VAL A 126 -0.19 -7.65 10.56
N GLU A 127 0.07 -8.37 11.63
CA GLU A 127 0.85 -9.61 11.63
C GLU A 127 0.14 -10.72 12.39
N ILE A 128 0.53 -11.97 12.09
CA ILE A 128 -0.06 -13.16 12.70
C ILE A 128 0.27 -13.18 14.19
N LYS A 129 -0.75 -13.41 15.02
CA LYS A 129 -0.59 -13.61 16.46
C LYS A 129 0.13 -14.91 16.72
N ARG A 130 1.36 -14.83 17.23
CA ARG A 130 2.12 -16.01 17.65
C ARG A 130 1.57 -16.54 18.97
N THR A 131 1.04 -17.75 18.95
CA THR A 131 0.61 -18.44 20.17
C THR A 131 1.85 -18.97 20.91
N ARG A 132 2.15 -18.44 22.07
CA ARG A 132 3.16 -19.01 22.98
C ARG A 132 2.55 -20.23 23.67
N GLY A 133 2.92 -21.42 23.25
CA GLY A 133 2.58 -22.62 24.04
C GLY A 133 2.62 -23.93 23.29
N GLY A 134 3.57 -24.79 23.63
CA GLY A 134 3.47 -26.25 23.73
C GLY A 134 3.15 -27.09 22.51
N GLY A 135 4.14 -27.72 21.89
CA GLY A 135 4.11 -29.10 21.36
C GLY A 135 3.16 -29.48 20.20
N SER A 136 2.24 -28.63 19.80
CA SER A 136 1.42 -28.80 18.59
C SER A 136 1.88 -27.78 17.55
N MET A 137 2.00 -28.19 16.31
CA MET A 137 2.32 -27.30 15.19
C MET A 137 1.39 -26.08 15.26
N ASP A 138 1.97 -24.88 15.28
CA ASP A 138 1.22 -23.61 15.38
C ASP A 138 0.23 -23.52 14.21
N PRO A 139 -1.09 -23.47 14.46
CA PRO A 139 -2.08 -23.41 13.37
C PRO A 139 -1.83 -22.23 12.42
N ASP A 140 -1.24 -21.13 12.92
CA ASP A 140 -0.90 -19.96 12.11
C ASP A 140 0.26 -20.27 11.15
N LEU A 141 1.22 -21.14 11.55
CA LEU A 141 2.27 -21.64 10.65
C LEU A 141 1.72 -22.59 9.59
N GLU A 142 0.73 -23.42 9.90
CA GLU A 142 0.05 -24.25 8.90
C GLU A 142 -0.68 -23.42 7.85
N ILE A 143 -1.35 -22.34 8.27
CA ILE A 143 -2.04 -21.40 7.37
C ILE A 143 -1.02 -20.65 6.50
N GLU A 144 0.06 -20.17 7.08
CA GLU A 144 1.14 -19.49 6.34
C GLU A 144 1.82 -20.45 5.35
N ALA A 145 2.09 -21.69 5.78
CA ALA A 145 2.65 -22.73 4.92
C ALA A 145 1.71 -23.05 3.74
N ALA A 146 0.41 -23.22 4.01
CA ALA A 146 -0.58 -23.48 2.97
C ALA A 146 -0.73 -22.32 1.98
N PHE A 147 -0.60 -21.07 2.46
CA PHE A 147 -0.59 -19.88 1.59
C PHE A 147 0.65 -19.87 0.69
N LEU A 148 1.83 -20.09 1.26
CA LEU A 148 3.09 -20.14 0.52
C LEU A 148 3.12 -21.30 -0.49
N GLU A 149 2.54 -22.45 -0.17
CA GLU A 149 2.39 -23.57 -1.08
C GLU A 149 1.52 -23.21 -2.29
N ARG A 150 0.40 -22.48 -2.08
CA ARG A 150 -0.45 -22.01 -3.18
C ARG A 150 0.26 -20.98 -4.05
N GLU A 151 0.98 -20.03 -3.45
CA GLU A 151 1.81 -19.09 -4.21
C GLU A 151 2.90 -19.81 -5.02
N ASN A 152 3.58 -20.76 -4.43
CA ASN A 152 4.59 -21.58 -5.11
C ASN A 152 3.99 -22.34 -6.30
N THR A 153 2.85 -23.00 -6.11
CA THR A 153 2.16 -23.71 -7.18
C THR A 153 1.79 -22.79 -8.35
N ALA A 154 1.29 -21.59 -8.04
CA ALA A 154 0.98 -20.58 -9.07
C ALA A 154 2.22 -20.08 -9.80
N LEU A 155 3.33 -19.88 -9.09
CA LEU A 155 4.61 -19.47 -9.66
C LEU A 155 5.20 -20.59 -10.52
N GLU A 156 5.15 -21.85 -10.08
CA GLU A 156 5.60 -23.01 -10.86
C GLU A 156 4.83 -23.14 -12.17
N THR A 157 3.50 -22.96 -12.15
CA THR A 157 2.67 -22.94 -13.34
C THR A 157 3.12 -21.84 -14.29
N ARG A 158 3.38 -20.64 -13.77
CA ARG A 158 3.84 -19.50 -14.56
C ARG A 158 5.23 -19.74 -15.16
N VAL A 159 6.12 -20.34 -14.40
CA VAL A 159 7.46 -20.75 -14.89
C VAL A 159 7.33 -21.78 -16.03
N ALA A 160 6.44 -22.75 -15.89
CA ALA A 160 6.19 -23.74 -16.94
C ALA A 160 5.69 -23.09 -18.24
N GLU A 161 4.72 -22.17 -18.14
CA GLU A 161 4.22 -21.40 -19.29
C GLU A 161 5.33 -20.60 -19.99
N LEU A 162 6.15 -19.90 -19.20
CA LEU A 162 7.27 -19.11 -19.73
C LEU A 162 8.31 -19.99 -20.41
N ARG A 163 8.64 -21.16 -19.84
CA ARG A 163 9.56 -22.13 -20.46
C ARG A 163 9.04 -22.61 -21.81
N GLN A 164 7.74 -22.91 -21.91
CA GLN A 164 7.11 -23.29 -23.18
C GLN A 164 7.16 -22.14 -24.20
N ARG A 165 6.93 -20.90 -23.76
CA ARG A 165 7.03 -19.74 -24.65
C ARG A 165 8.44 -19.51 -25.15
N VAL A 166 9.44 -19.64 -24.31
CA VAL A 166 10.86 -19.58 -24.69
C VAL A 166 11.19 -20.67 -25.71
N GLN A 167 10.72 -21.90 -25.48
CA GLN A 167 10.98 -23.00 -26.41
C GLN A 167 10.33 -22.75 -27.78
N ARG A 168 9.10 -22.27 -27.83
CA ARG A 168 8.43 -21.87 -29.09
C ARG A 168 9.22 -20.78 -29.83
N LEU A 169 9.73 -19.79 -29.11
CA LEU A 169 10.53 -18.72 -29.72
C LEU A 169 11.88 -19.24 -30.24
N ARG A 170 12.56 -20.12 -29.49
CA ARG A 170 13.79 -20.77 -29.95
C ARG A 170 13.59 -21.58 -31.23
N ASN A 171 12.51 -22.33 -31.32
CA ASN A 171 12.18 -23.11 -32.51
C ASN A 171 11.92 -22.19 -33.72
N ARG A 172 11.20 -21.07 -33.51
CA ARG A 172 10.99 -20.06 -34.56
C ARG A 172 12.29 -19.44 -35.05
N VAL A 173 13.17 -19.04 -34.11
CA VAL A 173 14.48 -18.49 -34.45
C VAL A 173 15.33 -19.51 -35.20
N SER A 174 15.31 -20.77 -34.80
CA SER A 174 16.00 -21.86 -35.53
C SER A 174 15.48 -21.99 -36.99
N GLN A 175 14.15 -22.01 -37.19
CA GLN A 175 13.54 -22.06 -38.49
C GLN A 175 13.93 -20.85 -39.38
N TYR A 176 13.96 -19.65 -38.79
CA TYR A 176 14.40 -18.45 -39.50
C TYR A 176 15.87 -18.54 -39.93
N ARG A 177 16.74 -19.01 -39.02
CA ARG A 177 18.18 -19.19 -39.33
C ARG A 177 18.40 -20.22 -40.43
N THR A 178 17.65 -21.31 -40.43
CA THR A 178 17.70 -22.31 -41.51
C THR A 178 17.23 -21.78 -42.86
N ARG A 179 16.21 -20.90 -42.82
CA ARG A 179 15.58 -20.37 -44.07
C ARG A 179 16.33 -19.17 -44.66
N TYR A 180 16.94 -18.34 -43.82
CA TYR A 180 17.50 -17.04 -44.25
C TYR A 180 18.98 -16.86 -43.88
N GLY A 181 19.62 -17.85 -43.29
CA GLY A 181 21.00 -17.75 -42.82
C GLY A 181 21.15 -16.97 -41.50
N PRO A 182 22.37 -16.87 -40.95
CA PRO A 182 22.59 -16.16 -39.70
C PRO A 182 22.32 -14.66 -39.87
N LEU A 183 21.52 -14.09 -38.99
CA LEU A 183 21.29 -12.65 -38.89
C LEU A 183 22.61 -11.94 -38.55
N GLY A 184 23.27 -11.32 -39.53
CA GLY A 184 24.46 -10.53 -39.27
C GLY A 184 25.68 -10.90 -40.10
N GLY A 185 25.56 -10.87 -41.42
CA GLY A 185 26.68 -10.90 -42.40
C GLY A 185 26.55 -9.74 -43.37
N GLY A 186 26.36 -8.53 -42.86
CA GLY A 186 26.54 -7.30 -43.67
C GLY A 186 27.98 -6.80 -43.47
N LYS A 187 28.77 -6.83 -44.56
CA LYS A 187 30.03 -6.14 -44.66
C LYS A 187 29.82 -4.64 -44.59
#